data_e15a2bd6a6ca781cb687c6160f3f6fff
#
_entry.id   e15a2bd6a6ca781cb687c6160f3f6fff
#
_cell.length_a   1.000
_cell.length_b   1.000
_cell.length_c   1.000
_cell.angle_alpha   90.00
_cell.angle_beta   90.00
_cell.angle_gamma   90.00
#
_symmetry.space_group_name_H-M   'P 1'
#
loop_
_entity.id
_entity.type
_entity.pdbx_description
1 polymer ?
#
loop_
_entity_poly.entity_id
_entity_poly.type
_entity_poly.pdbx_seq_one_letter_code
_entity_poly.pdbx_strand_id
1 'polypeptide(L)'
;MKVRDVMSARVVSITPDANVLEAIRLMLQKHISGLPVIDKSGTLVGVVTEGDFLRRAETGTERKRPRWLEFLLGPRRLADEYVHTHARRVEEVMTREPVTITEDASLDDVVRIMERRRIKRLPVMRGSEVVGIVSRANLLHALASLGAASAPPAKTDVAIRQHLLAEFDRQTWAPVALIDVVVKDGVVELWGTITEEAQGEALKVCAENIPGVKSVVSHLTWIEPMSGMVITEPEEAKPEIQAAQR
;
A
#
# COMPACT_ATOMS: atom_id res chain seq x y z
N MET A 1 -5.72 14.92 2.11
CA MET A 1 -5.14 14.92 0.74
C MET A 1 -6.17 14.42 -0.25
N LYS A 2 -6.24 15.03 -1.41
CA LYS A 2 -7.10 14.68 -2.53
C LYS A 2 -6.29 14.03 -3.66
N VAL A 3 -6.98 13.38 -4.59
CA VAL A 3 -6.35 12.72 -5.75
C VAL A 3 -5.47 13.70 -6.55
N ARG A 4 -5.95 14.92 -6.80
CA ARG A 4 -5.19 15.96 -7.52
C ARG A 4 -3.84 16.32 -6.88
N ASP A 5 -3.70 16.13 -5.57
CA ASP A 5 -2.48 16.47 -4.83
C ASP A 5 -1.34 15.46 -5.08
N VAL A 6 -1.68 14.25 -5.55
CA VAL A 6 -0.75 13.14 -5.68
C VAL A 6 -0.72 12.51 -7.07
N MET A 7 -1.74 12.73 -7.91
CA MET A 7 -1.83 12.13 -9.25
C MET A 7 -0.69 12.58 -10.17
N SER A 8 -0.36 11.76 -11.14
CA SER A 8 0.47 12.16 -12.29
C SER A 8 -0.41 12.89 -13.30
N ALA A 9 -0.25 14.22 -13.42
CA ALA A 9 -1.05 15.06 -14.30
C ALA A 9 -0.64 14.97 -15.78
N ARG A 10 0.57 14.49 -16.09
CA ARG A 10 1.02 14.27 -17.48
C ARG A 10 0.55 12.89 -17.92
N VAL A 11 -0.61 12.86 -18.55
CA VAL A 11 -1.20 11.62 -19.05
C VAL A 11 -0.52 11.22 -20.35
N VAL A 12 0.13 10.05 -20.34
CA VAL A 12 0.59 9.37 -21.54
C VAL A 12 -0.51 8.37 -21.91
N SER A 13 -1.10 8.50 -23.08
CA SER A 13 -2.20 7.67 -23.57
C SER A 13 -1.84 6.98 -24.88
N ILE A 14 -2.67 6.04 -25.30
CA ILE A 14 -2.56 5.36 -26.57
C ILE A 14 -3.94 5.24 -27.23
N THR A 15 -3.98 5.08 -28.54
CA THR A 15 -5.25 4.90 -29.26
C THR A 15 -5.66 3.42 -29.33
N PRO A 16 -6.97 3.12 -29.49
CA PRO A 16 -7.46 1.74 -29.56
C PRO A 16 -6.87 0.94 -30.74
N ASP A 17 -6.66 1.59 -31.88
CA ASP A 17 -6.13 1.03 -33.12
C ASP A 17 -4.60 0.86 -33.12
N ALA A 18 -3.90 1.39 -32.13
CA ALA A 18 -2.44 1.27 -32.00
C ALA A 18 -1.99 -0.20 -31.84
N ASN A 19 -0.75 -0.45 -32.26
CA ASN A 19 -0.16 -1.78 -32.15
C ASN A 19 0.25 -2.08 -30.68
N VAL A 20 0.05 -3.32 -30.25
CA VAL A 20 0.45 -3.80 -28.91
C VAL A 20 1.94 -3.55 -28.63
N LEU A 21 2.82 -3.77 -29.62
CA LEU A 21 4.26 -3.52 -29.46
C LEU A 21 4.58 -2.03 -29.28
N GLU A 22 3.78 -1.15 -29.87
CA GLU A 22 3.89 0.30 -29.67
C GLU A 22 3.53 0.67 -28.23
N ALA A 23 2.43 0.11 -27.70
CA ALA A 23 2.05 0.29 -26.31
C ALA A 23 3.15 -0.16 -25.33
N ILE A 24 3.73 -1.35 -25.58
CA ILE A 24 4.83 -1.89 -24.77
C ILE A 24 6.06 -0.98 -24.83
N ARG A 25 6.48 -0.55 -26.02
CA ARG A 25 7.63 0.37 -26.18
C ARG A 25 7.39 1.69 -25.47
N LEU A 26 6.19 2.25 -25.57
CA LEU A 26 5.81 3.49 -24.88
C LEU A 26 5.86 3.32 -23.36
N MET A 27 5.36 2.20 -22.83
CA MET A 27 5.45 1.90 -21.40
C MET A 27 6.90 1.82 -20.92
N LEU A 28 7.77 1.11 -21.64
CA LEU A 28 9.18 0.97 -21.33
C LEU A 28 9.92 2.31 -21.40
N GLN A 29 9.71 3.08 -22.48
CA GLN A 29 10.34 4.39 -22.69
C GLN A 29 9.95 5.41 -21.61
N LYS A 30 8.71 5.38 -21.15
CA LYS A 30 8.18 6.31 -20.15
C LYS A 30 8.27 5.76 -18.72
N HIS A 31 8.78 4.54 -18.53
CA HIS A 31 8.86 3.85 -17.23
C HIS A 31 7.49 3.79 -16.52
N ILE A 32 6.44 3.50 -17.27
CA ILE A 32 5.07 3.35 -16.79
C ILE A 32 4.54 1.95 -17.08
N SER A 33 3.68 1.45 -16.20
CA SER A 33 3.17 0.09 -16.27
C SER A 33 1.70 0.02 -16.71
N GLY A 34 1.20 1.07 -17.37
CA GLY A 34 -0.14 1.09 -17.97
C GLY A 34 -0.48 2.42 -18.61
N LEU A 35 -1.35 2.37 -19.60
CA LEU A 35 -1.77 3.49 -20.43
C LEU A 35 -3.31 3.56 -20.46
N PRO A 36 -3.93 4.73 -20.26
CA PRO A 36 -5.29 4.94 -20.68
C PRO A 36 -5.38 4.86 -22.21
N VAL A 37 -6.44 4.21 -22.68
CA VAL A 37 -6.75 4.12 -24.11
C VAL A 37 -7.80 5.17 -24.41
N ILE A 38 -7.41 6.14 -25.22
CA ILE A 38 -8.24 7.32 -25.56
C ILE A 38 -8.48 7.28 -27.06
N ASP A 39 -9.74 7.41 -27.46
CA ASP A 39 -10.11 7.44 -28.87
C ASP A 39 -9.83 8.81 -29.51
N LYS A 40 -10.10 8.90 -30.82
CA LYS A 40 -9.89 10.15 -31.62
C LYS A 40 -10.80 11.31 -31.17
N SER A 41 -11.87 11.01 -30.44
CA SER A 41 -12.76 12.03 -29.85
C SER A 41 -12.28 12.58 -28.52
N GLY A 42 -11.21 12.00 -27.96
CA GLY A 42 -10.68 12.31 -26.61
C GLY A 42 -11.37 11.53 -25.50
N THR A 43 -12.22 10.55 -25.83
CA THR A 43 -12.95 9.76 -24.86
C THR A 43 -12.10 8.59 -24.33
N LEU A 44 -12.12 8.36 -23.03
CA LEU A 44 -11.52 7.19 -22.40
C LEU A 44 -12.34 5.94 -22.73
N VAL A 45 -11.79 5.04 -23.54
CA VAL A 45 -12.46 3.81 -23.98
C VAL A 45 -11.91 2.55 -23.29
N GLY A 46 -10.75 2.66 -22.66
CA GLY A 46 -10.14 1.52 -21.98
C GLY A 46 -8.87 1.88 -21.21
N VAL A 47 -8.28 0.85 -20.61
CA VAL A 47 -6.93 0.89 -20.01
C VAL A 47 -6.20 -0.37 -20.40
N VAL A 48 -4.93 -0.24 -20.78
CA VAL A 48 -4.02 -1.36 -21.01
C VAL A 48 -2.86 -1.29 -20.01
N THR A 49 -2.45 -2.44 -19.51
CA THR A 49 -1.41 -2.55 -18.48
C THR A 49 -0.37 -3.62 -18.82
N GLU A 50 0.76 -3.63 -18.11
CA GLU A 50 1.75 -4.70 -18.26
C GLU A 50 1.15 -6.10 -18.08
N GLY A 51 0.14 -6.25 -17.18
CA GLY A 51 -0.54 -7.52 -16.96
C GLY A 51 -1.21 -8.09 -18.20
N ASP A 52 -1.67 -7.23 -19.11
CA ASP A 52 -2.32 -7.61 -20.35
C ASP A 52 -1.31 -8.14 -21.38
N PHE A 53 -0.02 -7.87 -21.18
CA PHE A 53 1.07 -8.27 -22.07
C PHE A 53 1.96 -9.41 -21.53
N LEU A 54 1.76 -9.84 -20.26
CA LEU A 54 2.59 -10.90 -19.67
C LEU A 54 2.37 -12.29 -20.27
N ARG A 55 1.22 -12.51 -20.91
CA ARG A 55 0.85 -13.81 -21.49
C ARG A 55 0.69 -13.66 -22.99
N ARG A 56 1.78 -13.94 -23.70
CA ARG A 56 1.87 -13.75 -25.14
C ARG A 56 2.43 -14.99 -25.82
N ALA A 57 1.90 -15.28 -27.02
CA ALA A 57 2.40 -16.36 -27.86
C ALA A 57 3.87 -16.15 -28.26
N GLU A 58 4.25 -14.89 -28.53
CA GLU A 58 5.59 -14.51 -28.96
C GLU A 58 6.68 -14.79 -27.93
N THR A 59 6.31 -14.79 -26.64
CA THR A 59 7.23 -15.08 -25.52
C THR A 59 7.07 -16.49 -24.96
N GLY A 60 6.14 -17.29 -25.47
CA GLY A 60 5.85 -18.63 -24.98
C GLY A 60 5.28 -18.67 -23.56
N THR A 61 4.77 -17.54 -23.06
CA THR A 61 4.20 -17.39 -21.71
C THR A 61 2.71 -17.72 -21.65
N GLU A 62 2.15 -18.32 -22.68
CA GLU A 62 0.77 -18.81 -22.71
C GLU A 62 0.47 -19.80 -21.60
N ARG A 63 -0.78 -19.87 -21.18
CA ARG A 63 -1.20 -20.88 -20.20
C ARG A 63 -1.28 -22.25 -20.85
N LYS A 64 -0.30 -23.11 -20.58
CA LYS A 64 -0.38 -24.52 -20.94
C LYS A 64 -1.25 -25.26 -19.93
N ARG A 65 -2.38 -25.78 -20.39
CA ARG A 65 -3.32 -26.54 -19.54
C ARG A 65 -3.50 -27.96 -20.10
N PRO A 66 -3.84 -28.95 -19.23
CA PRO A 66 -4.25 -30.26 -19.66
C PRO A 66 -5.57 -30.18 -20.44
N ARG A 67 -5.73 -30.99 -21.48
CA ARG A 67 -6.93 -30.98 -22.37
C ARG A 67 -8.26 -31.15 -21.63
N TRP A 68 -8.27 -31.95 -20.54
CA TRP A 68 -9.48 -32.14 -19.76
C TRP A 68 -9.96 -30.86 -19.06
N LEU A 69 -9.05 -29.95 -18.70
CA LEU A 69 -9.38 -28.64 -18.10
C LEU A 69 -9.89 -27.67 -19.18
N GLU A 70 -9.38 -27.76 -20.41
CA GLU A 70 -9.86 -26.96 -21.56
C GLU A 70 -11.32 -27.26 -21.88
N PHE A 71 -11.71 -28.54 -21.79
CA PHE A 71 -13.09 -28.97 -21.96
C PHE A 71 -14.06 -28.33 -20.95
N LEU A 72 -13.63 -28.16 -19.70
CA LEU A 72 -14.42 -27.53 -18.63
C LEU A 72 -14.56 -26.01 -18.79
N LEU A 73 -13.61 -25.34 -19.46
CA LEU A 73 -13.61 -23.89 -19.62
C LEU A 73 -14.59 -23.40 -20.70
N GLY A 74 -14.94 -24.28 -21.62
CA GLY A 74 -15.81 -23.99 -22.77
C GLY A 74 -15.13 -23.16 -23.87
N PRO A 75 -15.67 -23.26 -25.12
CA PRO A 75 -15.03 -22.70 -26.32
C PRO A 75 -14.90 -21.16 -26.28
N ARG A 76 -15.86 -20.46 -25.71
CA ARG A 76 -15.84 -18.99 -25.59
C ARG A 76 -14.61 -18.50 -24.86
N ARG A 77 -14.34 -19.07 -23.68
CA ARG A 77 -13.22 -18.65 -22.83
C ARG A 77 -11.86 -18.97 -23.45
N LEU A 78 -11.77 -20.07 -24.18
CA LEU A 78 -10.57 -20.43 -24.94
C LEU A 78 -10.33 -19.48 -26.11
N ALA A 79 -11.40 -19.09 -26.83
CA ALA A 79 -11.31 -18.11 -27.90
C ALA A 79 -10.90 -16.72 -27.39
N ASP A 80 -11.49 -16.25 -26.28
CA ASP A 80 -11.10 -14.98 -25.65
C ASP A 80 -9.63 -15.00 -25.22
N GLU A 81 -9.14 -16.12 -24.66
CA GLU A 81 -7.74 -16.29 -24.28
C GLU A 81 -6.81 -16.30 -25.50
N TYR A 82 -7.24 -16.95 -26.61
CA TYR A 82 -6.48 -16.94 -27.84
C TYR A 82 -6.36 -15.54 -28.44
N VAL A 83 -7.46 -14.77 -28.49
CA VAL A 83 -7.44 -13.37 -28.93
C VAL A 83 -6.46 -12.57 -28.05
N HIS A 84 -6.53 -12.70 -26.73
CA HIS A 84 -5.68 -11.97 -25.80
C HIS A 84 -4.17 -12.28 -25.99
N THR A 85 -3.83 -13.53 -26.32
CA THR A 85 -2.42 -13.97 -26.48
C THR A 85 -1.85 -13.65 -27.86
N HIS A 86 -2.69 -13.49 -28.91
CA HIS A 86 -2.29 -13.26 -30.29
C HIS A 86 -2.69 -11.88 -30.84
N ALA A 87 -3.40 -11.10 -30.05
CA ALA A 87 -3.87 -9.77 -30.42
C ALA A 87 -2.74 -8.85 -30.87
N ARG A 88 -3.00 -8.05 -31.90
CA ARG A 88 -2.06 -7.09 -32.47
C ARG A 88 -2.43 -5.65 -32.15
N ARG A 89 -3.69 -5.38 -31.81
CA ARG A 89 -4.21 -4.05 -31.48
C ARG A 89 -4.51 -3.92 -30.02
N VAL A 90 -4.36 -2.71 -29.48
CA VAL A 90 -4.64 -2.38 -28.10
C VAL A 90 -6.10 -2.64 -27.73
N GLU A 91 -7.05 -2.34 -28.62
CA GLU A 91 -8.49 -2.57 -28.40
C GLU A 91 -8.90 -4.04 -28.19
N GLU A 92 -8.05 -4.97 -28.62
CA GLU A 92 -8.29 -6.41 -28.52
C GLU A 92 -7.87 -6.96 -27.13
N VAL A 93 -6.97 -6.24 -26.40
CA VAL A 93 -6.42 -6.66 -25.11
C VAL A 93 -6.78 -5.74 -23.95
N MET A 94 -7.22 -4.51 -24.23
CA MET A 94 -7.52 -3.53 -23.20
C MET A 94 -8.70 -3.94 -22.31
N THR A 95 -8.69 -3.52 -21.07
CA THR A 95 -9.89 -3.51 -20.23
C THR A 95 -10.80 -2.39 -20.69
N ARG A 96 -11.97 -2.72 -21.22
CA ARG A 96 -13.01 -1.76 -21.60
C ARG A 96 -13.70 -1.23 -20.35
N GLU A 97 -14.27 -0.01 -20.44
CA GLU A 97 -15.01 0.64 -19.34
C GLU A 97 -14.19 0.62 -18.03
N PRO A 98 -13.01 1.23 -18.02
CA PRO A 98 -12.13 1.20 -16.85
C PRO A 98 -12.77 1.94 -15.69
N VAL A 99 -12.53 1.45 -14.47
CA VAL A 99 -12.92 2.17 -13.26
C VAL A 99 -12.11 3.46 -13.17
N THR A 100 -12.78 4.57 -12.98
CA THR A 100 -12.20 5.91 -12.89
C THR A 100 -12.46 6.54 -11.54
N ILE A 101 -11.81 7.67 -11.27
CA ILE A 101 -12.01 8.47 -10.07
C ILE A 101 -11.92 9.96 -10.43
N THR A 102 -12.56 10.82 -9.64
CA THR A 102 -12.47 12.26 -9.84
C THR A 102 -11.24 12.85 -9.12
N GLU A 103 -10.74 13.98 -9.60
CA GLU A 103 -9.58 14.64 -9.00
C GLU A 103 -9.82 15.16 -7.58
N ASP A 104 -11.09 15.36 -7.19
CA ASP A 104 -11.49 15.82 -5.86
C ASP A 104 -11.71 14.70 -4.83
N ALA A 105 -11.67 13.44 -5.27
CA ALA A 105 -11.86 12.30 -4.38
C ALA A 105 -10.75 12.19 -3.33
N SER A 106 -11.03 11.49 -2.24
CA SER A 106 -10.07 11.24 -1.17
C SER A 106 -9.07 10.12 -1.53
N LEU A 107 -7.91 10.08 -0.87
CA LEU A 107 -6.98 8.96 -1.02
C LEU A 107 -7.55 7.66 -0.45
N ASP A 108 -8.43 7.73 0.56
CA ASP A 108 -9.16 6.58 1.08
C ASP A 108 -10.06 5.94 0.01
N ASP A 109 -10.77 6.77 -0.77
CA ASP A 109 -11.57 6.27 -1.90
C ASP A 109 -10.71 5.55 -2.95
N VAL A 110 -9.52 6.09 -3.24
CA VAL A 110 -8.55 5.45 -4.14
C VAL A 110 -8.17 4.07 -3.64
N VAL A 111 -7.75 3.96 -2.37
CA VAL A 111 -7.32 2.69 -1.76
C VAL A 111 -8.47 1.69 -1.78
N ARG A 112 -9.65 2.08 -1.30
CA ARG A 112 -10.84 1.24 -1.26
C ARG A 112 -11.23 0.69 -2.65
N ILE A 113 -11.17 1.53 -3.69
CA ILE A 113 -11.46 1.10 -5.06
C ILE A 113 -10.38 0.14 -5.56
N MET A 114 -9.09 0.46 -5.35
CA MET A 114 -7.97 -0.38 -5.79
C MET A 114 -8.03 -1.78 -5.15
N GLU A 115 -8.35 -1.87 -3.87
CA GLU A 115 -8.48 -3.13 -3.14
C GLU A 115 -9.69 -3.93 -3.61
N ARG A 116 -10.88 -3.31 -3.63
CA ARG A 116 -12.13 -3.97 -4.04
C ARG A 116 -12.07 -4.48 -5.47
N ARG A 117 -11.50 -3.71 -6.39
CA ARG A 117 -11.38 -4.06 -7.81
C ARG A 117 -10.09 -4.81 -8.15
N ARG A 118 -9.16 -4.95 -7.21
CA ARG A 118 -7.84 -5.56 -7.38
C ARG A 118 -7.03 -4.92 -8.50
N ILE A 119 -7.12 -3.60 -8.63
CA ILE A 119 -6.40 -2.79 -9.62
C ILE A 119 -5.29 -1.97 -8.96
N LYS A 120 -4.30 -1.57 -9.75
CA LYS A 120 -3.10 -0.85 -9.26
C LYS A 120 -3.09 0.62 -9.63
N ARG A 121 -4.03 1.06 -10.47
CA ARG A 121 -4.12 2.45 -10.97
C ARG A 121 -5.55 2.77 -11.39
N LEU A 122 -5.84 4.07 -11.41
CA LEU A 122 -7.12 4.64 -11.81
C LEU A 122 -6.87 5.84 -12.70
N PRO A 123 -7.50 5.94 -13.89
CA PRO A 123 -7.61 7.19 -14.61
C PRO A 123 -8.38 8.21 -13.77
N VAL A 124 -7.89 9.44 -13.74
CA VAL A 124 -8.51 10.56 -13.01
C VAL A 124 -9.25 11.42 -14.01
N MET A 125 -10.53 11.64 -13.75
CA MET A 125 -11.43 12.34 -14.66
C MET A 125 -11.81 13.72 -14.11
N ARG A 126 -11.92 14.67 -15.04
CA ARG A 126 -12.61 15.97 -14.84
C ARG A 126 -13.69 16.05 -15.91
N GLY A 127 -14.95 15.79 -15.52
CA GLY A 127 -16.03 15.57 -16.49
C GLY A 127 -15.74 14.37 -17.38
N SER A 128 -15.65 14.57 -18.68
CA SER A 128 -15.30 13.53 -19.69
C SER A 128 -13.79 13.44 -20.01
N GLU A 129 -13.00 14.36 -19.49
CA GLU A 129 -11.56 14.45 -19.79
C GLU A 129 -10.71 13.65 -18.79
N VAL A 130 -9.69 12.94 -19.27
CA VAL A 130 -8.67 12.30 -18.43
C VAL A 130 -7.61 13.34 -18.07
N VAL A 131 -7.61 13.78 -16.80
CA VAL A 131 -6.68 14.83 -16.32
C VAL A 131 -5.47 14.26 -15.58
N GLY A 132 -5.47 12.98 -15.27
CA GLY A 132 -4.37 12.34 -14.55
C GLY A 132 -4.51 10.84 -14.45
N ILE A 133 -3.50 10.24 -13.81
CA ILE A 133 -3.52 8.83 -13.37
C ILE A 133 -3.06 8.81 -11.91
N VAL A 134 -3.78 8.08 -11.06
CA VAL A 134 -3.34 7.77 -9.71
C VAL A 134 -3.02 6.28 -9.61
N SER A 135 -1.86 5.96 -9.04
CA SER A 135 -1.35 4.60 -8.89
C SER A 135 -0.91 4.34 -7.45
N ARG A 136 -0.65 3.08 -7.10
CA ARG A 136 -0.07 2.72 -5.79
C ARG A 136 1.25 3.45 -5.53
N ALA A 137 2.09 3.66 -6.57
CA ALA A 137 3.32 4.42 -6.43
C ALA A 137 3.07 5.87 -6.00
N ASN A 138 2.03 6.52 -6.51
CA ASN A 138 1.67 7.87 -6.09
C ASN A 138 1.28 7.91 -4.60
N LEU A 139 0.57 6.90 -4.09
CA LEU A 139 0.24 6.79 -2.66
C LEU A 139 1.48 6.61 -1.80
N LEU A 140 2.45 5.78 -2.25
CA LEU A 140 3.73 5.61 -1.56
C LEU A 140 4.55 6.90 -1.55
N HIS A 141 4.59 7.64 -2.67
CA HIS A 141 5.26 8.95 -2.72
C HIS A 141 4.61 9.96 -1.76
N ALA A 142 3.28 9.99 -1.70
CA ALA A 142 2.55 10.83 -0.74
C ALA A 142 2.91 10.46 0.71
N LEU A 143 2.95 9.17 1.03
CA LEU A 143 3.34 8.69 2.35
C LEU A 143 4.79 9.08 2.70
N ALA A 144 5.72 8.89 1.77
CA ALA A 144 7.12 9.26 1.95
C ALA A 144 7.29 10.77 2.19
N SER A 145 6.51 11.61 1.48
CA SER A 145 6.55 13.07 1.68
C SER A 145 5.97 13.51 3.03
N LEU A 146 4.99 12.78 3.58
CA LEU A 146 4.47 13.05 4.92
C LEU A 146 5.48 12.68 6.01
N GLY A 147 6.23 11.59 5.83
CA GLY A 147 7.31 11.19 6.75
C GLY A 147 8.51 12.14 6.74
N ALA A 148 8.74 12.85 5.63
CA ALA A 148 9.79 13.87 5.50
C ALA A 148 9.36 15.26 6.01
N ALA A 149 8.07 15.48 6.23
CA ALA A 149 7.56 16.73 6.81
C ALA A 149 7.97 16.80 8.26
N SER A 150 8.95 17.65 8.54
CA SER A 150 9.64 18.01 9.78
C SER A 150 8.95 17.55 11.05
N ALA A 151 9.70 16.83 11.90
CA ALA A 151 9.33 16.66 13.31
C ALA A 151 8.99 18.04 13.90
N PRO A 152 7.83 18.22 14.51
CA PRO A 152 7.51 19.45 15.21
C PRO A 152 8.55 19.68 16.32
N PRO A 153 8.77 20.95 16.75
CA PRO A 153 9.78 21.29 17.75
C PRO A 153 9.61 20.41 19.00
N ALA A 154 10.74 20.05 19.61
CA ALA A 154 10.81 19.15 20.75
C ALA A 154 9.73 19.49 21.78
N LYS A 155 8.78 18.59 21.97
CA LYS A 155 7.74 18.75 22.97
C LYS A 155 8.34 18.42 24.34
N THR A 156 7.84 19.09 25.38
CA THR A 156 8.20 18.73 26.76
C THR A 156 7.75 17.29 27.06
N ASP A 157 8.43 16.60 27.96
CA ASP A 157 8.06 15.23 28.36
C ASP A 157 6.61 15.14 28.82
N VAL A 158 6.09 16.18 29.46
CA VAL A 158 4.67 16.28 29.83
C VAL A 158 3.76 16.27 28.59
N ALA A 159 4.12 17.03 27.56
CA ALA A 159 3.33 17.07 26.32
C ALA A 159 3.41 15.75 25.54
N ILE A 160 4.58 15.11 25.51
CA ILE A 160 4.76 13.78 24.92
C ILE A 160 3.85 12.77 25.63
N ARG A 161 3.90 12.73 26.97
CA ARG A 161 3.09 11.84 27.78
C ARG A 161 1.58 12.05 27.55
N GLN A 162 1.13 13.30 27.53
CA GLN A 162 -0.29 13.62 27.30
C GLN A 162 -0.76 13.16 25.91
N HIS A 163 0.04 13.39 24.85
CA HIS A 163 -0.28 12.94 23.51
C HIS A 163 -0.33 11.41 23.42
N LEU A 164 0.62 10.73 24.04
CA LEU A 164 0.69 9.28 24.04
C LEU A 164 -0.52 8.65 24.74
N LEU A 165 -0.90 9.15 25.92
CA LEU A 165 -2.09 8.67 26.62
C LEU A 165 -3.36 8.94 25.82
N ALA A 166 -3.50 10.11 25.19
CA ALA A 166 -4.64 10.43 24.35
C ALA A 166 -4.69 9.55 23.09
N GLU A 167 -3.53 9.14 22.55
CA GLU A 167 -3.50 8.23 21.42
C GLU A 167 -3.87 6.81 21.84
N PHE A 168 -3.41 6.33 22.98
CA PHE A 168 -3.80 5.04 23.56
C PHE A 168 -5.31 4.97 23.80
N ASP A 169 -5.91 6.03 24.35
CA ASP A 169 -7.36 6.12 24.62
C ASP A 169 -8.21 6.02 23.33
N ARG A 170 -7.66 6.37 22.17
CA ARG A 170 -8.36 6.22 20.87
C ARG A 170 -8.33 4.80 20.36
N GLN A 171 -7.43 3.96 20.87
CA GLN A 171 -7.22 2.61 20.38
C GLN A 171 -8.04 1.62 21.19
N THR A 172 -8.99 0.94 20.55
CA THR A 172 -9.88 -0.03 21.21
C THR A 172 -9.15 -1.29 21.71
N TRP A 173 -7.95 -1.55 21.18
CA TRP A 173 -7.11 -2.68 21.54
C TRP A 173 -6.12 -2.38 22.67
N ALA A 174 -5.88 -1.10 23.01
CA ALA A 174 -4.91 -0.71 24.04
C ALA A 174 -5.49 -0.91 25.45
N PRO A 175 -4.84 -1.70 26.31
CA PRO A 175 -5.30 -1.91 27.69
C PRO A 175 -4.88 -0.75 28.61
N VAL A 176 -5.38 0.46 28.34
CA VAL A 176 -4.96 1.72 28.97
C VAL A 176 -5.00 1.67 30.50
N ALA A 177 -5.96 0.95 31.07
CA ALA A 177 -6.08 0.81 32.52
C ALA A 177 -4.98 -0.07 33.17
N LEU A 178 -4.23 -0.82 32.37
CA LEU A 178 -3.20 -1.74 32.82
C LEU A 178 -1.78 -1.27 32.48
N ILE A 179 -1.64 -0.04 31.91
CA ILE A 179 -0.36 0.48 31.42
C ILE A 179 -0.06 1.81 32.09
N ASP A 180 1.15 1.94 32.61
CA ASP A 180 1.75 3.18 33.05
C ASP A 180 2.78 3.66 32.03
N VAL A 181 2.80 4.99 31.79
CA VAL A 181 3.70 5.66 30.87
C VAL A 181 4.55 6.66 31.64
N VAL A 182 5.87 6.50 31.58
CA VAL A 182 6.84 7.45 32.09
C VAL A 182 7.60 8.04 30.91
N VAL A 183 7.81 9.35 30.89
CA VAL A 183 8.60 10.04 29.87
C VAL A 183 9.66 10.90 30.55
N LYS A 184 10.91 10.71 30.15
CA LYS A 184 12.06 11.47 30.65
C LYS A 184 13.03 11.75 29.50
N ASP A 185 13.33 13.02 29.26
CA ASP A 185 14.25 13.49 28.21
C ASP A 185 13.90 12.96 26.80
N GLY A 186 12.60 12.72 26.53
CA GLY A 186 12.10 12.15 25.29
C GLY A 186 12.20 10.61 25.21
N VAL A 187 12.67 9.94 26.24
CA VAL A 187 12.63 8.49 26.38
C VAL A 187 11.30 8.10 27.02
N VAL A 188 10.56 7.21 26.37
CA VAL A 188 9.29 6.67 26.86
C VAL A 188 9.54 5.30 27.48
N GLU A 189 9.11 5.11 28.72
CA GLU A 189 9.07 3.80 29.36
C GLU A 189 7.61 3.36 29.53
N LEU A 190 7.29 2.18 29.03
CA LEU A 190 5.98 1.55 29.12
C LEU A 190 6.03 0.45 30.18
N TRP A 191 5.24 0.60 31.22
CA TRP A 191 5.14 -0.36 32.34
C TRP A 191 3.74 -0.93 32.41
N GLY A 192 3.60 -2.17 32.87
CA GLY A 192 2.29 -2.76 33.12
C GLY A 192 2.11 -4.13 32.49
N THR A 193 0.85 -4.48 32.24
CA THR A 193 0.48 -5.81 31.76
C THR A 193 -0.34 -5.73 30.50
N ILE A 194 -0.08 -6.70 29.59
CA ILE A 194 -0.81 -6.91 28.36
C ILE A 194 -1.42 -8.31 28.34
N THR A 195 -2.52 -8.50 27.62
CA THR A 195 -3.23 -9.78 27.50
C THR A 195 -2.97 -10.48 26.19
N GLU A 196 -2.36 -9.79 25.22
CA GLU A 196 -2.00 -10.29 23.90
C GLU A 196 -0.61 -9.76 23.54
N GLU A 197 0.25 -10.64 23.02
CA GLU A 197 1.63 -10.28 22.64
C GLU A 197 1.67 -9.11 21.65
N ALA A 198 0.77 -9.14 20.65
CA ALA A 198 0.66 -8.09 19.64
C ALA A 198 0.38 -6.68 20.21
N GLN A 199 -0.18 -6.58 21.42
CA GLN A 199 -0.42 -5.29 22.07
C GLN A 199 0.91 -4.62 22.44
N GLY A 200 1.93 -5.37 22.85
CA GLY A 200 3.24 -4.83 23.20
C GLY A 200 3.91 -4.12 22.03
N GLU A 201 3.96 -4.80 20.87
CA GLU A 201 4.49 -4.24 19.63
C GLU A 201 3.68 -3.01 19.18
N ALA A 202 2.35 -3.10 19.22
CA ALA A 202 1.49 -2.00 18.80
C ALA A 202 1.64 -0.76 19.69
N LEU A 203 1.76 -0.93 21.00
CA LEU A 203 2.01 0.16 21.97
C LEU A 203 3.37 0.82 21.73
N LYS A 204 4.42 0.03 21.47
CA LYS A 204 5.75 0.52 21.13
C LYS A 204 5.73 1.36 19.84
N VAL A 205 5.17 0.83 18.77
CA VAL A 205 5.03 1.55 17.49
C VAL A 205 4.20 2.83 17.66
N CYS A 206 3.13 2.79 18.44
CA CYS A 206 2.32 3.95 18.74
C CYS A 206 3.16 5.03 19.46
N ALA A 207 3.98 4.64 20.44
CA ALA A 207 4.84 5.56 21.17
C ALA A 207 5.95 6.15 20.29
N GLU A 208 6.57 5.36 19.43
CA GLU A 208 7.61 5.81 18.48
C GLU A 208 7.09 6.86 17.48
N ASN A 209 5.81 6.82 17.14
CA ASN A 209 5.17 7.78 16.24
C ASN A 209 4.79 9.11 16.91
N ILE A 210 4.94 9.26 18.22
CA ILE A 210 4.66 10.53 18.92
C ILE A 210 5.81 11.52 18.69
N PRO A 211 5.53 12.71 18.15
CA PRO A 211 6.57 13.72 17.93
C PRO A 211 7.29 14.12 19.23
N GLY A 212 8.62 14.02 19.19
CA GLY A 212 9.49 14.32 20.33
C GLY A 212 9.99 13.08 21.07
N VAL A 213 9.46 11.90 20.81
CA VAL A 213 9.99 10.63 21.34
C VAL A 213 11.30 10.28 20.62
N LYS A 214 12.33 9.97 21.41
CA LYS A 214 13.66 9.57 20.94
C LYS A 214 13.83 8.06 20.94
N SER A 215 13.29 7.40 21.95
CA SER A 215 13.31 5.95 22.09
C SER A 215 12.19 5.47 23.01
N VAL A 216 11.84 4.19 22.88
CA VAL A 216 10.84 3.54 23.72
C VAL A 216 11.47 2.31 24.37
N VAL A 217 11.29 2.20 25.68
CA VAL A 217 11.71 1.03 26.47
C VAL A 217 10.44 0.36 26.99
N SER A 218 10.28 -0.93 26.73
CA SER A 218 9.12 -1.68 27.16
C SER A 218 9.48 -2.56 28.36
N HIS A 219 8.70 -2.40 29.42
CA HIS A 219 8.70 -3.25 30.62
C HIS A 219 7.30 -3.88 30.78
N LEU A 220 6.64 -4.13 29.65
CA LEU A 220 5.32 -4.75 29.62
C LEU A 220 5.47 -6.25 29.86
N THR A 221 4.59 -6.78 30.68
CA THR A 221 4.53 -8.20 30.98
C THR A 221 3.28 -8.81 30.34
N TRP A 222 3.45 -9.87 29.55
CA TRP A 222 2.32 -10.58 29.01
C TRP A 222 1.76 -11.58 30.03
N ILE A 223 0.46 -11.46 30.30
CA ILE A 223 -0.28 -12.41 31.17
C ILE A 223 -1.30 -13.14 30.29
N GLU A 224 -1.20 -14.45 30.24
CA GLU A 224 -2.17 -15.28 29.53
C GLU A 224 -3.49 -15.29 30.30
N PRO A 225 -4.61 -14.81 29.70
CA PRO A 225 -5.85 -14.54 30.44
C PRO A 225 -6.54 -15.79 31.05
N MET A 226 -6.31 -16.99 30.46
CA MET A 226 -6.97 -18.22 30.88
C MET A 226 -6.26 -18.90 32.02
N SER A 227 -4.93 -18.88 32.06
CA SER A 227 -4.12 -19.56 33.07
C SER A 227 -3.56 -18.63 34.14
N GLY A 228 -3.52 -17.31 33.86
CA GLY A 228 -2.86 -16.32 34.71
C GLY A 228 -1.33 -16.46 34.72
N MET A 229 -0.75 -17.25 33.82
CA MET A 229 0.69 -17.41 33.71
C MET A 229 1.33 -16.11 33.18
N VAL A 230 2.37 -15.67 33.86
CA VAL A 230 3.23 -14.59 33.43
C VAL A 230 4.24 -15.14 32.45
N ILE A 231 4.18 -14.66 31.19
CA ILE A 231 5.16 -15.02 30.16
C ILE A 231 6.12 -13.84 30.07
N THR A 232 7.29 -13.98 30.65
CA THR A 232 8.42 -13.07 30.48
C THR A 232 9.23 -13.52 29.29
N GLU A 233 9.52 -12.62 28.35
CA GLU A 233 10.55 -12.88 27.34
C GLU A 233 11.88 -13.16 28.05
N PRO A 234 12.69 -14.14 27.57
CA PRO A 234 14.02 -14.36 28.11
C PRO A 234 14.83 -13.06 27.90
N GLU A 235 15.33 -12.51 29.00
CA GLU A 235 16.21 -11.36 29.00
C GLU A 235 17.37 -11.64 28.02
N GLU A 236 17.45 -10.87 26.92
CA GLU A 236 18.58 -10.97 26.01
C GLU A 236 19.87 -10.79 26.81
N ALA A 237 20.69 -11.82 26.85
CA ALA A 237 21.92 -11.87 27.61
C ALA A 237 22.77 -10.64 27.26
N LYS A 238 22.89 -9.71 28.19
CA LYS A 238 23.85 -8.61 28.08
C LYS A 238 25.22 -9.23 27.88
N PRO A 239 26.03 -8.82 26.89
CA PRO A 239 27.37 -9.33 26.75
C PRO A 239 28.14 -9.00 28.05
N GLU A 240 28.60 -10.02 28.75
CA GLU A 240 29.49 -9.87 29.89
C GLU A 240 30.72 -9.06 29.45
N ILE A 241 30.83 -7.85 30.03
CA ILE A 241 32.08 -7.09 29.92
C ILE A 241 33.11 -7.88 30.72
N GLN A 242 33.91 -8.71 30.04
CA GLN A 242 35.11 -9.31 30.63
C GLN A 242 36.01 -8.17 31.07
N ALA A 243 36.03 -7.93 32.38
CA ALA A 243 37.05 -7.12 33.00
C ALA A 243 38.41 -7.76 32.76
N ALA A 244 39.17 -7.15 31.86
CA ALA A 244 40.59 -7.50 31.70
C ALA A 244 41.31 -7.15 32.98
N GLN A 245 41.57 -8.16 33.78
CA GLN A 245 42.64 -8.13 34.78
C GLN A 245 43.92 -8.47 34.03
N ARG A 246 44.79 -7.50 33.82
CA ARG A 246 46.24 -7.50 34.12
C ARG A 246 46.92 -6.28 33.54
#